data_a477673cb3fe8d24a798fd45df1fa3a6
#
_entry.id   a477673cb3fe8d24a798fd45df1fa3a6
#
_cell.length_a   1.000
_cell.length_b   1.000
_cell.length_c   1.000
_cell.angle_alpha   90.00
_cell.angle_beta   90.00
_cell.angle_gamma   90.00
#
_symmetry.space_group_name_H-M   'P 1'
#
loop_
_entity.id
_entity.type
_entity.pdbx_description
1 polymer ?
#
loop_
_entity_poly.entity_id
_entity_poly.type
_entity_poly.pdbx_seq_one_letter_code
_entity_poly.pdbx_strand_id
1 'polypeptide(L)'
;MKSGEDTDYEGDLNSLPDDSNFVKPYLLELRQRAQKDIIDPQQSLNWSESFLIKFLRARDFNVELSLKLLVNYQRWRRECPEISANLQPSSVLGLLQNNYHGVLRDRDLSGSRVLIYRIGQWNPKDFTVYEVFRVSLITSELIVQETETQRNGLKAIFDMQGWCFAHALQINPSLAKRISSVLTDSFPLKVRGIHLINEPIFFRPVFAMLRPFLPDKIKQRIHMHGSTFKETLRDFFSEDILPQEYGGSGPSMEEVCQEWTSHILQSEELLTQLSIYPAGDEVTSDPEPDSQSAYSS
;
A
#
# COMPACT_ATOMS: atom_id res chain seq x y z
N MET A 1 -0.01 -45.54 20.62
CA MET A 1 1.24 -44.79 20.57
C MET A 1 0.87 -43.36 20.23
N LYS A 2 0.87 -42.48 21.21
CA LYS A 2 0.69 -41.02 21.05
C LYS A 2 2.06 -40.44 20.73
N SER A 3 2.24 -39.84 19.58
CA SER A 3 3.35 -38.94 19.27
C SER A 3 2.75 -37.65 18.77
N GLY A 4 2.37 -36.81 19.71
CA GLY A 4 2.07 -35.42 19.49
C GLY A 4 3.06 -34.65 20.35
N GLU A 5 4.20 -34.32 19.81
CA GLU A 5 5.02 -33.21 20.33
C GLU A 5 4.38 -31.94 19.81
N ASP A 6 3.29 -31.51 20.47
CA ASP A 6 2.89 -30.10 20.48
C ASP A 6 3.94 -29.36 21.33
N THR A 7 5.04 -29.01 20.71
CA THR A 7 5.95 -28.02 21.29
C THR A 7 5.33 -26.65 21.01
N ASP A 8 4.56 -26.14 21.97
CA ASP A 8 4.15 -24.75 21.97
C ASP A 8 5.40 -23.86 21.91
N TYR A 9 5.59 -23.17 20.79
CA TYR A 9 6.68 -22.22 20.63
C TYR A 9 6.33 -20.95 21.42
N GLU A 10 7.02 -20.72 22.54
CA GLU A 10 6.84 -19.54 23.41
C GLU A 10 7.49 -18.26 22.85
N GLY A 11 8.20 -18.32 21.73
CA GLY A 11 8.88 -17.20 21.11
C GLY A 11 8.01 -16.39 20.14
N ASP A 12 8.60 -15.31 19.59
CA ASP A 12 7.96 -14.51 18.56
C ASP A 12 7.97 -15.23 17.20
N LEU A 13 6.80 -15.72 16.75
CA LEU A 13 6.62 -16.37 15.45
C LEU A 13 7.04 -15.45 14.27
N ASN A 14 6.95 -14.13 14.44
CA ASN A 14 7.40 -13.18 13.42
C ASN A 14 8.91 -13.25 13.18
N SER A 15 9.71 -13.69 14.15
CA SER A 15 11.15 -13.81 14.03
C SER A 15 11.60 -15.04 13.25
N LEU A 16 10.71 -16.04 13.10
CA LEU A 16 11.03 -17.30 12.47
C LEU A 16 11.10 -17.23 10.93
N PRO A 17 11.91 -18.07 10.29
CA PRO A 17 11.89 -18.28 8.85
C PRO A 17 10.52 -18.76 8.35
N ASP A 18 10.19 -18.48 7.08
CA ASP A 18 8.90 -18.82 6.47
C ASP A 18 8.65 -20.33 6.41
N ASP A 19 9.71 -21.12 6.25
CA ASP A 19 9.70 -22.57 6.17
C ASP A 19 9.72 -23.28 7.53
N SER A 20 9.69 -22.52 8.63
CA SER A 20 9.69 -23.07 9.98
C SER A 20 8.50 -24.01 10.21
N ASN A 21 8.75 -25.13 10.87
CA ASN A 21 7.70 -26.07 11.25
C ASN A 21 6.68 -25.47 12.22
N PHE A 22 7.03 -24.43 12.96
CA PHE A 22 6.12 -23.71 13.84
C PHE A 22 5.19 -22.74 13.08
N VAL A 23 5.57 -22.30 11.87
CA VAL A 23 4.78 -21.43 11.00
C VAL A 23 3.75 -22.20 10.16
N LYS A 24 4.13 -23.40 9.71
CA LYS A 24 3.31 -24.24 8.82
C LYS A 24 1.87 -24.49 9.28
N PRO A 25 1.58 -24.79 10.58
CA PRO A 25 0.22 -25.01 11.04
C PRO A 25 -0.68 -23.79 10.83
N TYR A 26 -0.17 -22.58 11.07
CA TYR A 26 -0.91 -21.33 10.87
C TYR A 26 -1.21 -21.07 9.39
N LEU A 27 -0.25 -21.36 8.50
CA LEU A 27 -0.45 -21.26 7.04
C LEU A 27 -1.52 -22.22 6.56
N LEU A 28 -1.48 -23.47 7.03
CA LEU A 28 -2.47 -24.50 6.67
C LEU A 28 -3.86 -24.10 7.16
N GLU A 29 -3.99 -23.66 8.40
CA GLU A 29 -5.26 -23.23 8.98
C GLU A 29 -5.83 -22.03 8.25
N LEU A 30 -5.01 -20.99 8.00
CA LEU A 30 -5.45 -19.80 7.25
C LEU A 30 -5.93 -20.18 5.85
N ARG A 31 -5.19 -21.07 5.14
CA ARG A 31 -5.56 -21.55 3.80
C ARG A 31 -6.91 -22.28 3.82
N GLN A 32 -7.11 -23.21 4.77
CA GLN A 32 -8.35 -23.98 4.87
C GLN A 32 -9.56 -23.09 5.15
N ARG A 33 -9.41 -22.12 6.07
CA ARG A 33 -10.49 -21.16 6.39
C ARG A 33 -10.77 -20.24 5.21
N ALA A 34 -9.74 -19.75 4.55
CA ALA A 34 -9.90 -18.87 3.40
C ALA A 34 -10.60 -19.57 2.22
N GLN A 35 -10.27 -20.82 1.94
CA GLN A 35 -10.94 -21.63 0.90
C GLN A 35 -12.43 -21.85 1.19
N LYS A 36 -12.80 -21.89 2.47
CA LYS A 36 -14.20 -22.05 2.89
C LYS A 36 -14.98 -20.75 2.80
N ASP A 37 -14.37 -19.64 3.19
CA ASP A 37 -15.07 -18.35 3.37
C ASP A 37 -15.04 -17.47 2.10
N ILE A 38 -14.08 -17.72 1.21
CA ILE A 38 -13.92 -16.96 -0.04
C ILE A 38 -14.37 -17.85 -1.20
N ILE A 39 -15.67 -17.78 -1.48
CA ILE A 39 -16.31 -18.51 -2.56
C ILE A 39 -16.37 -17.62 -3.81
N ASP A 40 -15.25 -17.42 -4.47
CA ASP A 40 -15.24 -16.81 -5.80
C ASP A 40 -14.46 -17.69 -6.78
N PRO A 41 -15.17 -18.46 -7.64
CA PRO A 41 -14.54 -19.36 -8.61
C PRO A 41 -13.69 -18.65 -9.67
N GLN A 42 -13.90 -17.35 -9.90
CA GLN A 42 -13.18 -16.59 -10.91
C GLN A 42 -11.85 -16.02 -10.40
N GLN A 43 -11.62 -16.05 -9.11
CA GLN A 43 -10.34 -15.67 -8.54
C GLN A 43 -9.48 -16.91 -8.35
N SER A 44 -8.64 -17.22 -9.32
CA SER A 44 -7.46 -18.08 -9.12
C SER A 44 -6.47 -17.34 -8.21
N LEU A 45 -6.88 -17.15 -6.95
CA LEU A 45 -6.04 -16.53 -5.95
C LEU A 45 -4.83 -17.40 -5.73
N ASN A 46 -3.67 -16.81 -5.88
CA ASN A 46 -2.42 -17.43 -5.54
C ASN A 46 -2.36 -17.62 -4.01
N TRP A 47 -2.92 -18.73 -3.52
CA TRP A 47 -2.87 -19.16 -2.11
C TRP A 47 -1.48 -19.70 -1.75
N SER A 48 -0.42 -19.19 -2.37
CA SER A 48 0.95 -19.59 -2.03
C SER A 48 1.24 -19.25 -0.57
N GLU A 49 2.18 -19.98 0.01
CA GLU A 49 2.61 -19.71 1.39
C GLU A 49 3.20 -18.30 1.52
N SER A 50 3.97 -17.87 0.51
CA SER A 50 4.52 -16.52 0.43
C SER A 50 3.45 -15.43 0.36
N PHE A 51 2.28 -15.71 -0.20
CA PHE A 51 1.14 -14.79 -0.19
C PHE A 51 0.45 -14.76 1.17
N LEU A 52 0.14 -15.91 1.74
CA LEU A 52 -0.63 -16.01 2.99
C LEU A 52 0.15 -15.52 4.22
N ILE A 53 1.47 -15.75 4.26
CA ILE A 53 2.29 -15.37 5.41
C ILE A 53 2.28 -13.87 5.70
N LYS A 54 2.10 -13.03 4.67
CA LYS A 54 1.99 -11.57 4.81
C LYS A 54 0.84 -11.18 5.74
N PHE A 55 -0.29 -11.86 5.61
CA PHE A 55 -1.49 -11.64 6.43
C PHE A 55 -1.30 -12.14 7.85
N LEU A 56 -0.66 -13.29 8.03
CA LEU A 56 -0.30 -13.82 9.35
C LEU A 56 0.64 -12.87 10.09
N ARG A 57 1.72 -12.43 9.44
CA ARG A 57 2.68 -11.49 10.03
C ARG A 57 2.06 -10.14 10.36
N ALA A 58 1.16 -9.64 9.52
CA ALA A 58 0.47 -8.38 9.77
C ALA A 58 -0.44 -8.42 11.00
N ARG A 59 -0.84 -9.61 11.46
CA ARG A 59 -1.73 -9.87 12.62
C ARG A 59 -1.09 -10.75 13.68
N ASP A 60 0.25 -10.76 13.74
CA ASP A 60 1.04 -11.49 14.75
C ASP A 60 0.57 -12.94 14.91
N PHE A 61 0.33 -13.62 13.77
CA PHE A 61 -0.12 -15.01 13.63
C PHE A 61 -1.50 -15.31 14.25
N ASN A 62 -2.31 -14.32 14.53
CA ASN A 62 -3.72 -14.55 14.84
C ASN A 62 -4.48 -14.89 13.55
N VAL A 63 -4.84 -16.16 13.37
CA VAL A 63 -5.44 -16.67 12.14
C VAL A 63 -6.79 -16.02 11.82
N GLU A 64 -7.62 -15.78 12.82
CA GLU A 64 -8.94 -15.15 12.64
C GLU A 64 -8.82 -13.71 12.15
N LEU A 65 -7.94 -12.92 12.77
CA LEU A 65 -7.67 -11.55 12.34
C LEU A 65 -6.97 -11.50 10.97
N SER A 66 -6.13 -12.50 10.67
CA SER A 66 -5.47 -12.64 9.38
C SER A 66 -6.44 -12.97 8.25
N LEU A 67 -7.40 -13.87 8.53
CA LEU A 67 -8.48 -14.18 7.58
C LEU A 67 -9.35 -12.95 7.30
N LYS A 68 -9.75 -12.23 8.34
CA LYS A 68 -10.51 -10.99 8.20
C LYS A 68 -9.76 -9.96 7.33
N LEU A 69 -8.45 -9.80 7.59
CA LEU A 69 -7.60 -8.91 6.79
C LEU A 69 -7.52 -9.34 5.33
N LEU A 70 -7.36 -10.63 5.06
CA LEU A 70 -7.33 -11.20 3.70
C LEU A 70 -8.63 -10.95 2.94
N VAL A 71 -9.78 -11.21 3.59
CA VAL A 71 -11.12 -10.94 3.00
C VAL A 71 -11.29 -9.46 2.71
N ASN A 72 -10.90 -8.60 3.64
CA ASN A 72 -11.00 -7.15 3.47
C ASN A 72 -10.07 -6.64 2.36
N TYR A 73 -8.84 -7.14 2.27
CA TYR A 73 -7.90 -6.81 1.20
C TYR A 73 -8.50 -7.08 -0.18
N GLN A 74 -9.09 -8.26 -0.37
CA GLN A 74 -9.70 -8.64 -1.64
C GLN A 74 -10.94 -7.80 -1.95
N ARG A 75 -11.79 -7.58 -0.95
CA ARG A 75 -12.98 -6.74 -1.09
C ARG A 75 -12.60 -5.32 -1.47
N TRP A 76 -11.67 -4.71 -0.73
CA TRP A 76 -11.23 -3.35 -0.99
C TRP A 76 -10.68 -3.19 -2.41
N ARG A 77 -9.88 -4.13 -2.87
CA ARG A 77 -9.32 -4.07 -4.23
C ARG A 77 -10.40 -4.15 -5.31
N ARG A 78 -11.45 -4.91 -5.11
CA ARG A 78 -12.59 -4.97 -6.04
C ARG A 78 -13.47 -3.73 -5.99
N GLU A 79 -13.66 -3.17 -4.80
CA GLU A 79 -14.49 -1.98 -4.60
C GLU A 79 -13.79 -0.67 -5.00
N CYS A 80 -12.47 -0.71 -5.24
CA CYS A 80 -11.67 0.45 -5.61
C CYS A 80 -10.88 0.23 -6.92
N PRO A 81 -11.56 -0.13 -8.03
CA PRO A 81 -10.88 -0.43 -9.30
C PRO A 81 -10.13 0.77 -9.85
N GLU A 82 -10.54 2.01 -9.53
CA GLU A 82 -9.86 3.24 -9.92
C GLU A 82 -8.40 3.28 -9.41
N ILE A 83 -8.11 2.54 -8.32
CA ILE A 83 -6.78 2.45 -7.73
C ILE A 83 -6.12 1.11 -8.09
N SER A 84 -6.87 0.00 -8.01
CA SER A 84 -6.32 -1.37 -8.02
C SER A 84 -6.31 -2.05 -9.40
N ALA A 85 -7.09 -1.55 -10.37
CA ALA A 85 -7.29 -2.26 -11.63
C ALA A 85 -6.03 -2.27 -12.51
N ASN A 86 -5.29 -1.17 -12.58
CA ASN A 86 -4.11 -1.07 -13.43
C ASN A 86 -2.90 -0.65 -12.59
N LEU A 87 -2.11 -1.64 -12.18
CA LEU A 87 -0.87 -1.42 -11.40
C LEU A 87 0.38 -1.35 -12.29
N GLN A 88 0.24 -1.32 -13.61
CA GLN A 88 1.38 -1.15 -14.49
C GLN A 88 2.09 0.18 -14.22
N PRO A 89 3.44 0.20 -14.25
CA PRO A 89 4.23 1.41 -14.00
C PRO A 89 3.85 2.58 -14.91
N SER A 90 3.47 2.30 -16.16
CA SER A 90 3.02 3.29 -17.14
C SER A 90 1.82 4.11 -16.66
N SER A 91 0.96 3.53 -15.84
CA SER A 91 -0.25 4.21 -15.32
C SER A 91 0.03 5.36 -14.35
N VAL A 92 1.26 5.44 -13.81
CA VAL A 92 1.69 6.45 -12.83
C VAL A 92 3.05 7.07 -13.17
N LEU A 93 3.58 6.77 -14.36
CA LEU A 93 4.94 7.15 -14.75
C LEU A 93 5.18 8.67 -14.66
N GLY A 94 4.22 9.49 -15.05
CA GLY A 94 4.35 10.94 -14.97
C GLY A 94 4.53 11.46 -13.53
N LEU A 95 3.84 10.88 -12.55
CA LEU A 95 4.04 11.20 -11.12
C LEU A 95 5.44 10.78 -10.66
N LEU A 96 5.90 9.59 -11.06
CA LEU A 96 7.22 9.10 -10.70
C LEU A 96 8.33 9.95 -11.31
N GLN A 97 8.20 10.36 -12.57
CA GLN A 97 9.16 11.24 -13.26
C GLN A 97 9.21 12.65 -12.66
N ASN A 98 8.13 13.11 -12.01
CA ASN A 98 8.10 14.36 -11.28
C ASN A 98 8.76 14.27 -9.89
N ASN A 99 9.42 13.18 -9.55
CA ASN A 99 10.00 12.94 -8.23
C ASN A 99 8.96 13.06 -7.09
N TYR A 100 7.74 12.58 -7.34
CA TYR A 100 6.64 12.62 -6.37
C TYR A 100 6.89 11.69 -5.19
N HIS A 101 7.48 10.53 -5.44
CA HIS A 101 7.58 9.47 -4.45
C HIS A 101 8.91 8.74 -4.50
N GLY A 102 9.43 8.38 -3.33
CA GLY A 102 10.61 7.55 -3.18
C GLY A 102 10.56 6.70 -1.92
N VAL A 103 11.38 5.67 -1.89
CA VAL A 103 11.57 4.78 -0.73
C VAL A 103 13.06 4.79 -0.39
N LEU A 104 13.39 5.06 0.86
CA LEU A 104 14.78 5.10 1.31
C LEU A 104 15.41 3.70 1.16
N ARG A 105 16.68 3.66 0.75
CA ARG A 105 17.45 2.42 0.62
C ARG A 105 17.56 1.73 1.97
N ASP A 106 17.94 2.48 2.98
CA ASP A 106 18.16 2.00 4.33
C ASP A 106 16.88 2.06 5.16
N ARG A 107 16.77 1.14 6.10
CA ARG A 107 15.66 1.08 7.06
C ARG A 107 15.97 1.94 8.26
N ASP A 108 14.93 2.35 8.98
CA ASP A 108 15.12 3.03 10.25
C ASP A 108 15.68 2.09 11.35
N LEU A 109 16.00 2.64 12.51
CA LEU A 109 16.55 1.88 13.64
C LEU A 109 15.61 0.77 14.15
N SER A 110 14.32 0.84 13.84
CA SER A 110 13.34 -0.21 14.19
C SER A 110 13.16 -1.24 13.07
N GLY A 111 13.91 -1.15 11.99
CA GLY A 111 13.83 -2.01 10.81
C GLY A 111 12.67 -1.67 9.87
N SER A 112 11.95 -0.57 10.12
CA SER A 112 10.83 -0.16 9.27
C SER A 112 11.30 0.40 7.92
N ARG A 113 10.57 0.10 6.85
CA ARG A 113 10.78 0.73 5.54
C ARG A 113 10.32 2.19 5.59
N VAL A 114 11.08 3.11 5.02
CA VAL A 114 10.77 4.55 5.06
C VAL A 114 10.37 5.04 3.67
N LEU A 115 9.15 5.55 3.57
CA LEU A 115 8.54 6.05 2.35
C LEU A 115 8.45 7.57 2.42
N ILE A 116 8.72 8.26 1.31
CA ILE A 116 8.61 9.72 1.22
C ILE A 116 7.69 10.09 0.07
N TYR A 117 6.70 10.95 0.35
CA TYR A 117 5.77 11.50 -0.62
C TYR A 117 5.91 13.02 -0.66
N ARG A 118 6.22 13.58 -1.83
CA ARG A 118 6.39 15.03 -2.06
C ARG A 118 5.14 15.58 -2.71
N ILE A 119 4.20 16.01 -1.90
CA ILE A 119 2.84 16.37 -2.35
C ILE A 119 2.83 17.53 -3.35
N GLY A 120 3.75 18.48 -3.23
CA GLY A 120 3.87 19.58 -4.18
C GLY A 120 4.31 19.16 -5.60
N GLN A 121 4.82 17.96 -5.78
CA GLN A 121 5.16 17.39 -7.09
C GLN A 121 3.96 16.76 -7.80
N TRP A 122 2.83 16.65 -7.13
CA TRP A 122 1.55 16.28 -7.72
C TRP A 122 0.83 17.51 -8.25
N ASN A 123 0.62 17.58 -9.56
CA ASN A 123 -0.26 18.58 -10.16
C ASN A 123 -1.69 18.02 -10.29
N PRO A 124 -2.68 18.55 -9.56
CA PRO A 124 -4.06 18.05 -9.60
C PRO A 124 -4.78 18.26 -10.94
N LYS A 125 -4.18 19.01 -11.88
CA LYS A 125 -4.72 19.18 -13.25
C LYS A 125 -4.33 18.03 -14.16
N ASP A 126 -3.16 17.42 -13.90
CA ASP A 126 -2.59 16.37 -14.73
C ASP A 126 -2.90 14.98 -14.20
N PHE A 127 -3.00 14.84 -12.87
CA PHE A 127 -3.20 13.57 -12.19
C PHE A 127 -4.31 13.67 -11.14
N THR A 128 -5.17 12.69 -11.14
CA THR A 128 -6.22 12.56 -10.12
C THR A 128 -5.64 12.03 -8.80
N VAL A 129 -6.37 12.24 -7.72
CA VAL A 129 -6.02 11.64 -6.42
C VAL A 129 -5.98 10.10 -6.47
N TYR A 130 -6.71 9.47 -7.38
CA TYR A 130 -6.70 8.00 -7.54
C TYR A 130 -5.37 7.50 -8.09
N GLU A 131 -4.73 8.24 -9.01
CA GLU A 131 -3.38 7.92 -9.52
C GLU A 131 -2.32 8.11 -8.42
N VAL A 132 -2.46 9.13 -7.59
CA VAL A 132 -1.63 9.33 -6.39
C VAL A 132 -1.72 8.14 -5.43
N PHE A 133 -2.94 7.64 -5.17
CA PHE A 133 -3.12 6.45 -4.34
C PHE A 133 -2.65 5.17 -5.03
N ARG A 134 -2.71 5.10 -6.35
CA ARG A 134 -2.15 3.98 -7.11
C ARG A 134 -0.63 3.89 -6.93
N VAL A 135 0.10 5.01 -6.92
CA VAL A 135 1.53 5.02 -6.57
C VAL A 135 1.76 4.38 -5.19
N SER A 136 0.93 4.75 -4.21
CA SER A 136 1.03 4.18 -2.85
C SER A 136 0.70 2.69 -2.83
N LEU A 137 -0.30 2.23 -3.58
CA LEU A 137 -0.64 0.81 -3.68
C LEU A 137 0.47 0.02 -4.37
N ILE A 138 0.98 0.49 -5.52
CA ILE A 138 2.12 -0.12 -6.22
C ILE A 138 3.30 -0.29 -5.26
N THR A 139 3.68 0.78 -4.57
CA THR A 139 4.77 0.74 -3.59
C THR A 139 4.49 -0.28 -2.48
N SER A 140 3.28 -0.28 -1.93
CA SER A 140 2.89 -1.21 -0.86
C SER A 140 2.96 -2.67 -1.31
N GLU A 141 2.51 -2.97 -2.54
CA GLU A 141 2.58 -4.31 -3.13
C GLU A 141 4.04 -4.79 -3.34
N LEU A 142 4.95 -3.88 -3.64
CA LEU A 142 6.36 -4.21 -3.81
C LEU A 142 7.05 -4.43 -2.44
N ILE A 143 6.92 -3.49 -1.51
CA ILE A 143 7.61 -3.59 -0.23
C ILE A 143 7.07 -4.69 0.68
N VAL A 144 5.81 -5.12 0.48
CA VAL A 144 5.24 -6.25 1.23
C VAL A 144 5.82 -7.59 0.82
N GLN A 145 6.56 -7.67 -0.30
CA GLN A 145 7.32 -8.87 -0.66
C GLN A 145 8.57 -9.05 0.23
N GLU A 146 9.04 -7.98 0.85
CA GLU A 146 10.22 -8.01 1.72
C GLU A 146 9.85 -8.57 3.09
N THR A 147 10.46 -9.68 3.49
CA THR A 147 10.21 -10.32 4.80
C THR A 147 10.42 -9.35 5.97
N GLU A 148 11.46 -8.52 5.92
CA GLU A 148 11.72 -7.53 6.95
C GLU A 148 10.62 -6.45 7.03
N THR A 149 10.02 -6.06 5.90
CA THR A 149 8.89 -5.12 5.89
C THR A 149 7.61 -5.74 6.43
N GLN A 150 7.36 -7.03 6.18
CA GLN A 150 6.25 -7.75 6.80
C GLN A 150 6.38 -7.78 8.33
N ARG A 151 7.59 -7.93 8.86
CA ARG A 151 7.89 -7.97 10.30
C ARG A 151 7.80 -6.58 10.94
N ASN A 152 8.53 -5.63 10.37
CA ASN A 152 8.80 -4.34 10.99
C ASN A 152 7.88 -3.21 10.51
N GLY A 153 7.18 -3.42 9.37
CA GLY A 153 6.25 -2.45 8.82
C GLY A 153 6.94 -1.28 8.13
N LEU A 154 6.19 -0.18 8.01
CA LEU A 154 6.64 1.03 7.34
C LEU A 154 6.39 2.29 8.16
N LYS A 155 7.18 3.34 7.89
CA LYS A 155 6.93 4.74 8.24
C LYS A 155 6.84 5.57 6.96
N ALA A 156 5.93 6.53 6.92
CA ALA A 156 5.75 7.41 5.76
C ALA A 156 5.98 8.87 6.15
N ILE A 157 6.75 9.59 5.35
CA ILE A 157 6.97 11.04 5.44
C ILE A 157 6.19 11.68 4.29
N PHE A 158 5.25 12.57 4.61
CA PHE A 158 4.51 13.36 3.65
C PHE A 158 5.03 14.80 3.70
N ASP A 159 5.80 15.19 2.69
CA ASP A 159 6.23 16.56 2.51
C ASP A 159 5.11 17.37 1.85
N MET A 160 4.50 18.23 2.66
CA MET A 160 3.37 19.06 2.26
C MET A 160 3.81 20.39 1.62
N GLN A 161 5.10 20.60 1.37
CA GLN A 161 5.58 21.79 0.66
C GLN A 161 4.93 21.86 -0.71
N GLY A 162 4.33 23.03 -1.02
CA GLY A 162 3.58 23.22 -2.27
C GLY A 162 2.15 22.70 -2.26
N TRP A 163 1.69 22.08 -1.16
CA TRP A 163 0.28 21.69 -1.02
C TRP A 163 -0.62 22.93 -1.10
N CYS A 164 -1.66 22.88 -1.94
CA CYS A 164 -2.53 24.01 -2.21
C CYS A 164 -4.02 23.61 -2.19
N PHE A 165 -4.89 24.58 -2.36
CA PHE A 165 -6.33 24.37 -2.32
C PHE A 165 -6.84 23.38 -3.38
N ALA A 166 -6.20 23.34 -4.55
CA ALA A 166 -6.55 22.37 -5.60
C ALA A 166 -6.37 20.91 -5.14
N HIS A 167 -5.35 20.63 -4.31
CA HIS A 167 -5.17 19.31 -3.69
C HIS A 167 -6.31 19.00 -2.70
N ALA A 168 -6.71 20.01 -1.88
CA ALA A 168 -7.79 19.83 -0.91
C ALA A 168 -9.12 19.47 -1.57
N LEU A 169 -9.42 20.06 -2.73
CA LEU A 169 -10.66 19.80 -3.49
C LEU A 169 -10.75 18.37 -4.03
N GLN A 170 -9.62 17.65 -4.16
CA GLN A 170 -9.59 16.24 -4.57
C GLN A 170 -10.02 15.31 -3.43
N ILE A 171 -10.02 15.78 -2.18
CA ILE A 171 -10.25 14.94 -1.00
C ILE A 171 -11.71 15.10 -0.56
N ASN A 172 -12.42 13.98 -0.47
CA ASN A 172 -13.81 13.92 -0.01
C ASN A 172 -13.99 12.82 1.05
N PRO A 173 -15.13 12.80 1.78
CA PRO A 173 -15.36 11.80 2.84
C PRO A 173 -15.32 10.34 2.37
N SER A 174 -15.77 10.05 1.14
CA SER A 174 -15.70 8.68 0.58
C SER A 174 -14.26 8.23 0.42
N LEU A 175 -13.42 9.10 -0.14
CA LEU A 175 -11.98 8.84 -0.26
C LEU A 175 -11.31 8.69 1.10
N ALA A 176 -11.66 9.55 2.06
CA ALA A 176 -11.16 9.46 3.44
C ALA A 176 -11.43 8.08 4.06
N LYS A 177 -12.62 7.54 3.87
CA LYS A 177 -13.00 6.19 4.33
C LYS A 177 -12.17 5.10 3.64
N ARG A 178 -11.94 5.20 2.34
CA ARG A 178 -11.10 4.23 1.58
C ARG A 178 -9.64 4.25 2.06
N ILE A 179 -9.08 5.45 2.30
CA ILE A 179 -7.72 5.59 2.86
C ILE A 179 -7.63 4.95 4.24
N SER A 180 -8.58 5.25 5.11
CA SER A 180 -8.62 4.67 6.47
C SER A 180 -8.64 3.16 6.43
N SER A 181 -9.46 2.56 5.56
CA SER A 181 -9.57 1.11 5.40
C SER A 181 -8.22 0.47 5.05
N VAL A 182 -7.48 1.04 4.10
CA VAL A 182 -6.14 0.55 3.72
C VAL A 182 -5.15 0.64 4.87
N LEU A 183 -5.16 1.75 5.60
CA LEU A 183 -4.23 1.97 6.71
C LEU A 183 -4.47 1.03 7.90
N THR A 184 -5.63 0.38 7.98
CA THR A 184 -6.05 -0.34 9.18
C THR A 184 -6.28 -1.83 8.99
N ASP A 185 -7.12 -2.21 8.04
CA ASP A 185 -7.63 -3.57 7.94
C ASP A 185 -7.84 -4.11 6.53
N SER A 186 -7.33 -3.41 5.50
CA SER A 186 -7.44 -3.83 4.10
C SER A 186 -6.11 -4.04 3.39
N PHE A 187 -4.97 -3.88 4.08
CA PHE A 187 -3.66 -4.17 3.50
C PHE A 187 -2.72 -4.84 4.52
N PRO A 188 -1.94 -5.87 4.12
CA PRO A 188 -1.13 -6.66 5.05
C PRO A 188 0.22 -5.99 5.40
N LEU A 189 0.19 -4.73 5.79
CA LEU A 189 1.35 -3.98 6.29
C LEU A 189 1.06 -3.29 7.61
N LYS A 190 2.08 -3.23 8.47
CA LYS A 190 2.03 -2.51 9.74
C LYS A 190 2.49 -1.07 9.51
N VAL A 191 1.59 -0.09 9.61
CA VAL A 191 1.96 1.33 9.58
C VAL A 191 2.49 1.72 10.96
N ARG A 192 3.78 2.04 11.07
CA ARG A 192 4.46 2.36 12.33
C ARG A 192 4.52 3.85 12.63
N GLY A 193 4.48 4.69 11.59
CA GLY A 193 4.50 6.15 11.73
C GLY A 193 4.04 6.85 10.47
N ILE A 194 3.40 7.99 10.64
CA ILE A 194 3.01 8.92 9.59
C ILE A 194 3.52 10.30 10.00
N HIS A 195 4.45 10.84 9.25
CA HIS A 195 5.12 12.09 9.55
C HIS A 195 4.74 13.14 8.52
N LEU A 196 4.07 14.20 8.94
CA LEU A 196 3.70 15.34 8.08
C LEU A 196 4.73 16.45 8.32
N ILE A 197 5.36 16.92 7.25
CA ILE A 197 6.32 18.02 7.28
C ILE A 197 5.86 19.15 6.35
N ASN A 198 6.26 20.37 6.65
CA ASN A 198 5.86 21.57 5.87
C ASN A 198 4.33 21.73 5.71
N GLU A 199 3.54 21.17 6.61
CA GLU A 199 2.09 21.29 6.52
C GLU A 199 1.64 22.72 6.74
N PRO A 200 0.89 23.32 5.77
CA PRO A 200 0.38 24.67 5.92
C PRO A 200 -0.80 24.70 6.90
N ILE A 201 -1.03 25.86 7.54
CA ILE A 201 -2.12 26.03 8.52
C ILE A 201 -3.49 25.65 7.94
N PHE A 202 -3.72 25.93 6.67
CA PHE A 202 -4.98 25.60 6.00
C PHE A 202 -5.15 24.11 5.64
N PHE A 203 -4.17 23.26 5.93
CA PHE A 203 -4.32 21.80 5.90
C PHE A 203 -5.13 21.27 7.09
N ARG A 204 -5.16 21.97 8.21
CA ARG A 204 -5.88 21.55 9.43
C ARG A 204 -7.35 21.18 9.21
N PRO A 205 -8.18 21.93 8.45
CA PRO A 205 -9.56 21.53 8.16
C PRO A 205 -9.66 20.21 7.40
N VAL A 206 -8.76 19.96 6.43
CA VAL A 206 -8.72 18.70 5.67
C VAL A 206 -8.37 17.53 6.60
N PHE A 207 -7.38 17.72 7.45
CA PHE A 207 -7.02 16.70 8.44
C PHE A 207 -8.15 16.44 9.45
N ALA A 208 -8.85 17.48 9.90
CA ALA A 208 -10.01 17.34 10.78
C ALA A 208 -11.15 16.52 10.14
N MET A 209 -11.32 16.61 8.81
CA MET A 209 -12.27 15.79 8.06
C MET A 209 -11.81 14.31 7.97
N LEU A 210 -10.51 14.05 7.84
CA LEU A 210 -9.95 12.69 7.76
C LEU A 210 -9.94 11.99 9.14
N ARG A 211 -9.65 12.73 10.19
CA ARG A 211 -9.43 12.23 11.55
C ARG A 211 -10.52 11.31 12.11
N PRO A 212 -11.83 11.56 11.93
CA PRO A 212 -12.89 10.70 12.45
C PRO A 212 -12.87 9.27 11.88
N PHE A 213 -12.34 9.09 10.67
CA PHE A 213 -12.25 7.79 10.00
C PHE A 213 -11.04 6.97 10.44
N LEU A 214 -10.05 7.60 11.10
CA LEU A 214 -8.83 6.94 11.53
C LEU A 214 -9.03 6.28 12.90
N PRO A 215 -8.61 5.01 13.09
CA PRO A 215 -8.57 4.38 14.41
C PRO A 215 -7.59 5.09 15.34
N ASP A 216 -7.81 4.98 16.64
CA ASP A 216 -6.97 5.63 17.64
C ASP A 216 -5.49 5.19 17.55
N LYS A 217 -5.24 3.93 17.23
CA LYS A 217 -3.88 3.42 17.00
C LYS A 217 -3.15 4.15 15.86
N ILE A 218 -3.84 4.52 14.79
CA ILE A 218 -3.26 5.29 13.68
C ILE A 218 -3.12 6.76 14.08
N LYS A 219 -4.13 7.36 14.75
CA LYS A 219 -4.05 8.74 15.23
C LYS A 219 -2.82 9.00 16.10
N GLN A 220 -2.46 8.03 16.97
CA GLN A 220 -1.28 8.10 17.84
C GLN A 220 0.05 8.01 17.10
N ARG A 221 0.03 7.54 15.85
CA ARG A 221 1.22 7.41 14.98
C ARG A 221 1.40 8.56 14.01
N ILE A 222 0.49 9.54 14.03
CA ILE A 222 0.58 10.73 13.18
C ILE A 222 1.31 11.81 13.93
N HIS A 223 2.43 12.27 13.34
CA HIS A 223 3.29 13.34 13.85
C HIS A 223 3.28 14.51 12.87
N MET A 224 2.94 15.69 13.37
CA MET A 224 2.97 16.94 12.60
C MET A 224 4.19 17.75 13.04
N HIS A 225 5.10 17.98 12.11
CA HIS A 225 6.42 18.59 12.41
C HIS A 225 6.48 20.07 12.06
N GLY A 226 5.58 20.56 11.21
CA GLY A 226 5.59 21.95 10.76
C GLY A 226 6.86 22.32 10.00
N SER A 227 7.31 23.56 10.18
CA SER A 227 8.52 24.08 9.54
C SER A 227 9.84 23.69 10.23
N THR A 228 9.77 23.19 11.47
CA THR A 228 10.95 22.75 12.26
C THR A 228 11.28 21.27 12.07
N PHE A 229 10.74 20.68 11.02
CA PHE A 229 10.83 19.24 10.77
C PHE A 229 12.25 18.68 10.70
N LYS A 230 13.26 19.46 10.26
CA LYS A 230 14.65 19.02 10.18
C LYS A 230 15.24 18.63 11.54
N GLU A 231 14.75 19.28 12.59
CA GLU A 231 15.17 18.99 13.97
C GLU A 231 14.36 17.82 14.53
N THR A 232 13.03 17.87 14.37
CA THR A 232 12.12 16.91 15.01
C THR A 232 12.05 15.56 14.29
N LEU A 233 12.43 15.45 13.00
CA LEU A 233 12.53 14.15 12.31
C LEU A 233 13.66 13.29 12.90
N ARG A 234 14.71 13.90 13.46
CA ARG A 234 15.85 13.19 14.08
C ARG A 234 15.44 12.38 15.33
N ASP A 235 14.30 12.70 15.94
CA ASP A 235 13.73 11.90 17.03
C ASP A 235 13.20 10.54 16.56
N PHE A 236 12.95 10.38 15.24
CA PHE A 236 12.31 9.20 14.65
C PHE A 236 13.18 8.47 13.63
N PHE A 237 14.14 9.17 13.02
CA PHE A 237 15.00 8.66 11.96
C PHE A 237 16.44 9.06 12.20
N SER A 238 17.37 8.16 11.94
CA SER A 238 18.78 8.51 12.02
C SER A 238 19.16 9.44 10.86
N GLU A 239 20.16 10.29 11.10
CA GLU A 239 20.57 11.35 10.18
C GLU A 239 21.20 10.79 8.89
N ASP A 240 21.82 9.62 8.98
CA ASP A 240 22.49 8.95 7.87
C ASP A 240 21.54 8.40 6.80
N ILE A 241 20.28 8.08 7.17
CA ILE A 241 19.29 7.60 6.20
C ILE A 241 18.43 8.71 5.60
N LEU A 242 18.28 9.86 6.32
CA LEU A 242 17.47 10.97 5.82
C LEU A 242 18.17 11.69 4.67
N PRO A 243 17.41 12.07 3.61
CA PRO A 243 17.91 12.94 2.57
C PRO A 243 18.44 14.28 3.10
N GLN A 244 19.39 14.87 2.37
CA GLN A 244 19.97 16.17 2.71
C GLN A 244 18.91 17.27 2.81
N GLU A 245 17.88 17.23 1.95
CA GLU A 245 16.76 18.17 1.96
C GLU A 245 15.98 18.11 3.27
N TYR A 246 15.98 16.96 3.94
CA TYR A 246 15.30 16.75 5.22
C TYR A 246 16.21 16.79 6.44
N GLY A 247 17.43 17.35 6.27
CA GLY A 247 18.38 17.58 7.35
C GLY A 247 19.23 16.37 7.70
N GLY A 248 19.30 15.38 6.80
CA GLY A 248 20.19 14.23 6.92
C GLY A 248 21.45 14.35 6.09
N SER A 249 22.23 13.27 6.06
CA SER A 249 23.45 13.09 5.27
C SER A 249 23.31 11.97 4.22
N GLY A 250 22.12 11.41 4.08
CA GLY A 250 21.80 10.40 3.08
C GLY A 250 21.73 10.93 1.64
N PRO A 251 21.32 10.10 0.66
CA PRO A 251 21.20 10.51 -0.73
C PRO A 251 20.17 11.62 -0.91
N SER A 252 20.28 12.38 -2.01
CA SER A 252 19.31 13.42 -2.36
C SER A 252 17.93 12.81 -2.65
N MET A 253 16.87 13.61 -2.51
CA MET A 253 15.51 13.15 -2.88
C MET A 253 15.40 12.79 -4.36
N GLU A 254 16.17 13.43 -5.22
CA GLU A 254 16.21 13.09 -6.64
C GLU A 254 16.74 11.67 -6.84
N GLU A 255 17.86 11.32 -6.20
CA GLU A 255 18.43 9.97 -6.26
C GLU A 255 17.47 8.93 -5.69
N VAL A 256 16.87 9.20 -4.54
CA VAL A 256 15.88 8.30 -3.90
C VAL A 256 14.68 8.04 -4.82
N CYS A 257 14.14 9.08 -5.45
CA CYS A 257 13.01 8.95 -6.37
C CYS A 257 13.38 8.19 -7.65
N GLN A 258 14.55 8.46 -8.22
CA GLN A 258 15.04 7.78 -9.44
C GLN A 258 15.30 6.30 -9.18
N GLU A 259 15.92 5.95 -8.08
CA GLU A 259 16.15 4.54 -7.69
C GLU A 259 14.82 3.80 -7.51
N TRP A 260 13.87 4.41 -6.80
CA TRP A 260 12.57 3.78 -6.59
C TRP A 260 11.75 3.67 -7.86
N THR A 261 11.77 4.69 -8.71
CA THR A 261 11.14 4.65 -10.04
C THR A 261 11.72 3.50 -10.88
N SER A 262 13.04 3.34 -10.90
CA SER A 262 13.70 2.24 -11.59
C SER A 262 13.27 0.88 -11.05
N HIS A 263 13.14 0.74 -9.73
CA HIS A 263 12.65 -0.48 -9.10
C HIS A 263 11.20 -0.80 -9.49
N ILE A 264 10.32 0.19 -9.52
CA ILE A 264 8.93 0.01 -9.99
C ILE A 264 8.90 -0.46 -11.44
N LEU A 265 9.68 0.17 -12.33
CA LEU A 265 9.76 -0.21 -13.74
C LEU A 265 10.27 -1.65 -13.94
N GLN A 266 11.26 -2.07 -13.17
CA GLN A 266 11.77 -3.45 -13.20
C GLN A 266 10.79 -4.48 -12.66
N SER A 267 9.77 -4.04 -11.93
CA SER A 267 8.76 -4.90 -11.29
C SER A 267 7.46 -5.01 -12.10
N GLU A 268 7.46 -4.60 -13.36
CA GLU A 268 6.25 -4.51 -14.21
C GLU A 268 5.51 -5.84 -14.34
N GLU A 269 6.23 -6.95 -14.51
CA GLU A 269 5.63 -8.28 -14.61
C GLU A 269 4.84 -8.64 -13.35
N LEU A 270 5.43 -8.47 -12.16
CA LEU A 270 4.78 -8.71 -10.88
C LEU A 270 3.55 -7.81 -10.71
N LEU A 271 3.68 -6.53 -11.02
CA LEU A 271 2.60 -5.56 -10.88
C LEU A 271 1.44 -5.86 -11.82
N THR A 272 1.73 -6.33 -13.03
CA THR A 272 0.71 -6.78 -13.99
C THR A 272 -0.05 -7.99 -13.45
N GLN A 273 0.64 -8.97 -12.87
CA GLN A 273 0.01 -10.14 -12.23
C GLN A 273 -0.87 -9.76 -11.03
N LEU A 274 -0.49 -8.70 -10.30
CA LEU A 274 -1.23 -8.19 -9.15
C LEU A 274 -2.40 -7.27 -9.53
N SER A 275 -2.49 -6.82 -10.77
CA SER A 275 -3.60 -5.98 -11.24
C SER A 275 -4.91 -6.75 -11.22
N ILE A 276 -5.96 -6.13 -10.69
CA ILE A 276 -7.33 -6.67 -10.71
C ILE A 276 -8.11 -5.87 -11.74
N TYR A 277 -8.27 -6.45 -12.91
CA TYR A 277 -9.15 -5.85 -13.92
C TYR A 277 -10.60 -6.14 -13.53
N PRO A 278 -11.52 -5.14 -13.58
CA PRO A 278 -12.94 -5.43 -13.52
C PRO A 278 -13.26 -6.44 -14.62
N ALA A 279 -14.08 -7.44 -14.31
CA ALA A 279 -14.60 -8.32 -15.34
C ALA A 279 -15.23 -7.40 -16.39
N GLY A 280 -14.67 -7.39 -17.60
CA GLY A 280 -15.20 -6.59 -18.69
C GLY A 280 -16.67 -6.97 -18.86
N ASP A 281 -17.55 -6.00 -18.90
CA ASP A 281 -18.82 -6.20 -19.59
C ASP A 281 -18.40 -6.76 -20.95
N GLU A 282 -18.74 -8.02 -21.23
CA GLU A 282 -18.67 -8.55 -22.57
C GLU A 282 -19.42 -7.53 -23.43
N VAL A 283 -18.65 -6.75 -24.19
CA VAL A 283 -19.21 -5.98 -25.29
C VAL A 283 -19.78 -7.05 -26.19
N THR A 284 -21.04 -7.40 -25.98
CA THR A 284 -21.86 -8.08 -26.97
C THR A 284 -21.85 -7.13 -28.15
N SER A 285 -20.91 -7.34 -29.05
CA SER A 285 -21.01 -6.82 -30.40
C SER A 285 -22.25 -7.47 -30.98
N ASP A 286 -23.36 -6.75 -30.91
CA ASP A 286 -24.54 -7.07 -31.74
C ASP A 286 -24.03 -7.16 -33.18
N PRO A 287 -24.26 -8.27 -33.88
CA PRO A 287 -23.98 -8.35 -35.31
C PRO A 287 -24.82 -7.31 -36.01
N GLU A 288 -24.16 -6.38 -36.71
CA GLU A 288 -24.86 -5.46 -37.61
C GLU A 288 -25.83 -6.25 -38.48
N PRO A 289 -27.10 -5.81 -38.61
CA PRO A 289 -28.03 -6.45 -39.52
C PRO A 289 -27.55 -6.23 -40.96
N ASP A 290 -27.27 -7.32 -41.63
CA ASP A 290 -26.96 -7.40 -43.05
C ASP A 290 -27.97 -6.56 -43.88
N SER A 291 -27.50 -5.42 -44.36
CA SER A 291 -28.20 -4.65 -45.40
C SER A 291 -27.87 -5.25 -46.76
N GLN A 292 -28.49 -6.38 -47.09
CA GLN A 292 -28.51 -6.85 -48.46
C GLN A 292 -29.96 -7.00 -48.95
N SER A 293 -30.13 -6.39 -50.09
CA SER A 293 -31.18 -6.63 -51.12
C SER A 293 -32.47 -5.84 -51.00
N ALA A 294 -32.50 -4.77 -51.76
CA ALA A 294 -33.70 -4.41 -52.53
C ALA A 294 -33.30 -3.61 -53.76
N TYR A 295 -32.78 -4.29 -54.76
CA TYR A 295 -32.89 -3.85 -56.15
C TYR A 295 -33.27 -5.07 -56.98
N SER A 296 -34.53 -5.15 -57.37
CA SER A 296 -35.01 -5.74 -58.62
C SER A 296 -36.55 -5.58 -58.74
N SER A 297 -36.91 -4.80 -59.69
CA SER A 297 -38.10 -4.74 -60.52
C SER A 297 -38.97 -3.53 -60.34
#